data_27de3a72b4b178f85f4e513a6c62a697
#
_entry.id   27de3a72b4b178f85f4e513a6c62a697
#
_cell.length_a   1.000
_cell.length_b   1.000
_cell.length_c   1.000
_cell.angle_alpha   90.00
_cell.angle_beta   90.00
_cell.angle_gamma   90.00
#
_symmetry.space_group_name_H-M   'P 1'
#
loop_
_entity.id
_entity.type
_entity.pdbx_description
1 polymer ?
#
loop_
_entity_poly.entity_id
_entity_poly.type
_entity_poly.pdbx_seq_one_letter_code
_entity_poly.pdbx_strand_id
1 'polypeptide(L)'
;EVLKQKGYSTAIFGKWHLGSQKEFLPLQNGFDEYYGLPYSNDMWPFHPQQGEVFNFPDLPTYDGNEIIGYNTDQTRLTTDYTTRSVNFIKKNKNKPFFLYLAHNMPHVPLAVSDKFKGKSEQGLYGDVMMEIDWSVGEIFKALRELGLEDNTLVILTSDNGPWTNYGNHAGSAGGLREAKATTFDGGNPVSYTHLTLPTTER
;
A
#
# COMPACT_ATOMS: atom_id res chain seq x y z
N GLU A 1 -5.47 9.41 15.08
CA GLU A 1 -5.83 9.92 16.43
C GLU A 1 -7.33 10.15 16.58
N VAL A 2 -7.99 10.90 15.69
CA VAL A 2 -9.43 11.24 15.78
C VAL A 2 -10.31 10.00 15.86
N LEU A 3 -10.08 8.99 15.01
CA LEU A 3 -10.86 7.75 15.00
C LEU A 3 -10.71 6.93 16.28
N LYS A 4 -9.53 6.97 16.92
CA LYS A 4 -9.33 6.30 18.23
C LYS A 4 -10.25 6.87 19.31
N GLN A 5 -10.52 8.18 19.31
CA GLN A 5 -11.46 8.81 20.23
C GLN A 5 -12.91 8.34 20.03
N LYS A 6 -13.19 7.71 18.86
CA LYS A 6 -14.49 7.10 18.55
C LYS A 6 -14.48 5.57 18.73
N GLY A 7 -13.46 5.03 19.37
CA GLY A 7 -13.36 3.61 19.69
C GLY A 7 -12.92 2.71 18.52
N TYR A 8 -12.39 3.28 17.45
CA TYR A 8 -11.87 2.50 16.33
C TYR A 8 -10.57 1.78 16.71
N SER A 9 -10.44 0.51 16.32
CA SER A 9 -9.15 -0.15 16.18
C SER A 9 -8.49 0.30 14.89
N THR A 10 -7.19 0.60 14.93
CA THR A 10 -6.52 1.24 13.80
C THR A 10 -5.25 0.48 13.40
N ALA A 11 -5.06 0.25 12.11
CA ALA A 11 -3.85 -0.37 11.58
C ALA A 11 -3.39 0.29 10.29
N ILE A 12 -2.06 0.25 10.09
CA ILE A 12 -1.43 0.54 8.80
C ILE A 12 -0.52 -0.62 8.44
N PHE A 13 -0.66 -1.12 7.22
CA PHE A 13 0.25 -2.10 6.64
C PHE A 13 0.76 -1.58 5.30
N GLY A 14 2.08 -1.43 5.21
CA GLY A 14 2.73 -0.88 4.02
C GLY A 14 3.71 0.26 4.28
N LYS A 15 3.83 1.14 3.29
CA LYS A 15 4.72 2.30 3.31
C LYS A 15 4.15 3.43 4.17
N TRP A 16 4.93 3.90 5.15
CA TRP A 16 4.58 5.04 5.98
C TRP A 16 4.95 6.40 5.35
N HIS A 17 6.22 6.64 5.11
CA HIS A 17 6.83 7.81 4.47
C HIS A 17 6.53 9.19 5.11
N LEU A 18 6.25 9.20 6.41
CA LEU A 18 5.98 10.44 7.19
C LEU A 18 6.95 10.61 8.37
N GLY A 19 8.15 10.03 8.24
CA GLY A 19 9.21 10.08 9.24
C GLY A 19 9.60 8.69 9.75
N SER A 20 10.91 8.47 9.89
CA SER A 20 11.49 7.18 10.29
C SER A 20 12.02 7.15 11.73
N GLN A 21 12.09 8.30 12.39
CA GLN A 21 12.45 8.37 13.80
C GLN A 21 11.26 7.88 14.65
N LYS A 22 11.57 7.33 15.82
CA LYS A 22 10.59 6.63 16.66
C LYS A 22 9.33 7.46 16.94
N GLU A 23 9.49 8.76 17.21
CA GLU A 23 8.42 9.70 17.50
C GLU A 23 7.47 9.96 16.31
N PHE A 24 7.93 9.66 15.09
CA PHE A 24 7.16 9.85 13.86
C PHE A 24 6.55 8.55 13.32
N LEU A 25 6.85 7.39 13.94
CA LEU A 25 6.30 6.12 13.49
C LEU A 25 4.78 6.04 13.71
N PRO A 26 4.08 5.17 12.97
CA PRO A 26 2.62 5.08 13.00
C PRO A 26 1.99 4.91 14.37
N LEU A 27 2.60 4.14 15.28
CA LEU A 27 2.05 3.89 16.61
C LEU A 27 1.99 5.16 17.48
N GLN A 28 2.88 6.13 17.25
CA GLN A 28 2.84 7.44 17.89
C GLN A 28 1.84 8.39 17.24
N ASN A 29 1.36 8.03 16.04
CA ASN A 29 0.49 8.86 15.21
C ASN A 29 -0.92 8.27 15.02
N GLY A 30 -1.41 7.55 16.03
CA GLY A 30 -2.81 7.12 16.13
C GLY A 30 -3.13 5.75 15.58
N PHE A 31 -2.13 4.95 15.20
CA PHE A 31 -2.32 3.55 14.84
C PHE A 31 -2.03 2.62 16.02
N ASP A 32 -2.77 1.51 16.12
CA ASP A 32 -2.57 0.46 17.11
C ASP A 32 -1.62 -0.64 16.59
N GLU A 33 -1.64 -0.88 15.28
CA GLU A 33 -0.81 -1.88 14.61
C GLU A 33 -0.12 -1.27 13.40
N TYR A 34 1.16 -1.62 13.21
CA TYR A 34 1.97 -1.23 12.06
C TYR A 34 2.82 -2.42 11.62
N TYR A 35 2.87 -2.66 10.32
CA TYR A 35 3.87 -3.51 9.68
C TYR A 35 4.22 -2.94 8.33
N GLY A 36 5.51 -2.72 8.07
CA GLY A 36 5.92 -2.22 6.76
C GLY A 36 7.24 -1.47 6.75
N LEU A 37 7.39 -0.64 5.73
CA LEU A 37 8.58 0.15 5.49
C LEU A 37 8.37 1.60 5.94
N PRO A 38 9.34 2.22 6.63
CA PRO A 38 9.18 3.58 7.13
C PRO A 38 9.23 4.64 6.03
N TYR A 39 9.75 4.27 4.85
CA TYR A 39 9.86 5.12 3.66
C TYR A 39 9.81 4.28 2.38
N SER A 40 10.14 4.85 1.23
CA SER A 40 9.97 4.20 -0.07
C SER A 40 10.93 3.03 -0.26
N ASN A 41 10.46 2.00 -0.95
CA ASN A 41 11.18 0.75 -1.19
C ASN A 41 12.40 0.86 -2.11
N ASP A 42 12.53 1.96 -2.85
CA ASP A 42 13.71 2.28 -3.66
C ASP A 42 14.85 2.93 -2.85
N MET A 43 14.55 3.39 -1.62
CA MET A 43 15.55 4.02 -0.73
C MET A 43 16.31 2.93 0.05
N TRP A 44 17.12 2.13 -0.65
CA TRP A 44 17.84 0.99 -0.13
C TRP A 44 19.22 0.80 -0.80
N PRO A 45 20.15 -0.01 -0.25
CA PRO A 45 21.51 -0.14 -0.78
C PRO A 45 21.61 -0.68 -2.21
N PHE A 46 20.55 -1.30 -2.72
CA PHE A 46 20.51 -1.85 -4.08
C PHE A 46 19.87 -0.89 -5.10
N HIS A 47 19.77 0.40 -4.76
CA HIS A 47 19.33 1.42 -5.71
C HIS A 47 20.32 1.51 -6.89
N PRO A 48 19.88 1.61 -8.16
CA PRO A 48 20.77 1.63 -9.33
C PRO A 48 21.84 2.71 -9.31
N GLN A 49 21.59 3.83 -8.63
CA GLN A 49 22.52 4.95 -8.48
C GLN A 49 23.16 5.02 -7.09
N GLN A 50 23.19 3.90 -6.36
CA GLN A 50 23.86 3.82 -5.07
C GLN A 50 25.36 4.05 -5.22
N GLY A 51 25.92 4.89 -4.36
CA GLY A 51 27.34 5.27 -4.40
C GLY A 51 27.71 6.38 -5.40
N GLU A 52 26.84 6.65 -6.38
CA GLU A 52 27.05 7.75 -7.36
C GLU A 52 26.23 9.00 -7.00
N VAL A 53 24.93 8.83 -6.79
CA VAL A 53 23.98 9.92 -6.49
C VAL A 53 23.43 9.78 -5.08
N PHE A 54 23.15 8.55 -4.66
CA PHE A 54 22.56 8.23 -3.36
C PHE A 54 23.51 7.40 -2.50
N ASN A 55 23.32 7.51 -1.19
CA ASN A 55 23.98 6.67 -0.22
C ASN A 55 22.96 6.21 0.82
N PHE A 56 22.00 5.38 0.36
CA PHE A 56 20.92 4.88 1.22
C PHE A 56 21.46 3.82 2.19
N PRO A 57 21.06 3.89 3.46
CA PRO A 57 21.32 2.84 4.43
C PRO A 57 20.48 1.61 4.14
N ASP A 58 20.72 0.54 4.91
CA ASP A 58 19.83 -0.62 4.92
C ASP A 58 18.39 -0.21 5.22
N LEU A 59 17.47 -0.72 4.40
CA LEU A 59 16.04 -0.41 4.50
C LEU A 59 15.40 -1.28 5.60
N PRO A 60 14.99 -0.70 6.75
CA PRO A 60 14.40 -1.47 7.82
C PRO A 60 12.96 -1.87 7.52
N THR A 61 12.56 -3.04 8.02
CA THR A 61 11.18 -3.47 8.10
C THR A 61 10.73 -3.46 9.56
N TYR A 62 9.60 -2.82 9.81
CA TYR A 62 9.03 -2.67 11.15
C TYR A 62 7.85 -3.61 11.39
N ASP A 63 7.74 -4.09 12.64
CA ASP A 63 6.52 -4.62 13.23
C ASP A 63 6.26 -3.85 14.54
N GLY A 64 5.22 -3.06 14.56
CA GLY A 64 5.03 -2.04 15.59
C GLY A 64 6.15 -0.99 15.56
N ASN A 65 6.86 -0.84 16.67
CA ASN A 65 8.02 0.07 16.79
C ASN A 65 9.37 -0.67 16.67
N GLU A 66 9.35 -1.98 16.46
CA GLU A 66 10.55 -2.79 16.43
C GLU A 66 11.00 -3.06 15.00
N ILE A 67 12.31 -2.95 14.76
CA ILE A 67 12.91 -3.38 13.50
C ILE A 67 13.06 -4.89 13.53
N ILE A 68 12.38 -5.59 12.63
CA ILE A 68 12.40 -7.05 12.54
C ILE A 68 13.33 -7.59 11.44
N GLY A 69 13.89 -6.71 10.63
CA GLY A 69 14.82 -7.07 9.57
C GLY A 69 15.19 -5.89 8.71
N TYR A 70 16.12 -6.13 7.80
CA TYR A 70 16.59 -5.14 6.84
C TYR A 70 16.56 -5.70 5.42
N ASN A 71 16.37 -4.83 4.44
CA ASN A 71 16.38 -5.15 3.01
C ASN A 71 15.50 -6.37 2.68
N THR A 72 14.29 -6.39 3.25
CA THR A 72 13.31 -7.46 3.07
C THR A 72 13.08 -7.74 1.59
N ASP A 73 12.92 -9.01 1.26
CA ASP A 73 12.54 -9.45 -0.08
C ASP A 73 11.23 -8.76 -0.50
N GLN A 74 11.36 -7.82 -1.42
CA GLN A 74 10.25 -6.98 -1.86
C GLN A 74 9.16 -7.77 -2.60
N THR A 75 9.45 -8.97 -3.11
CA THR A 75 8.46 -9.84 -3.76
C THR A 75 7.38 -10.33 -2.80
N ARG A 76 7.61 -10.22 -1.50
CA ARG A 76 6.67 -10.63 -0.45
C ARG A 76 5.80 -9.50 0.10
N LEU A 77 6.15 -8.25 -0.16
CA LEU A 77 5.53 -7.11 0.51
C LEU A 77 4.00 -7.08 0.31
N THR A 78 3.52 -7.20 -0.92
CA THR A 78 2.08 -7.17 -1.21
C THR A 78 1.34 -8.31 -0.52
N THR A 79 1.88 -9.53 -0.56
CA THR A 79 1.27 -10.70 0.08
C THR A 79 1.27 -10.61 1.61
N ASP A 80 2.36 -10.12 2.20
CA ASP A 80 2.49 -9.97 3.65
C ASP A 80 1.51 -8.90 4.17
N TYR A 81 1.40 -7.76 3.49
CA TYR A 81 0.43 -6.71 3.82
C TYR A 81 -1.00 -7.19 3.71
N THR A 82 -1.31 -7.94 2.65
CA THR A 82 -2.65 -8.52 2.44
C THR A 82 -3.02 -9.47 3.56
N THR A 83 -2.10 -10.38 3.92
CA THR A 83 -2.31 -11.35 4.99
C THR A 83 -2.57 -10.66 6.34
N ARG A 84 -1.76 -9.65 6.68
CA ARG A 84 -1.94 -8.89 7.91
C ARG A 84 -3.25 -8.11 7.91
N SER A 85 -3.63 -7.53 6.79
CA SER A 85 -4.90 -6.81 6.62
C SER A 85 -6.10 -7.71 6.85
N VAL A 86 -6.13 -8.88 6.22
CA VAL A 86 -7.20 -9.88 6.42
C VAL A 86 -7.26 -10.34 7.89
N ASN A 87 -6.13 -10.58 8.53
CA ASN A 87 -6.07 -10.96 9.93
C ASN A 87 -6.57 -9.85 10.87
N PHE A 88 -6.21 -8.60 10.58
CA PHE A 88 -6.69 -7.44 11.32
C PHE A 88 -8.21 -7.27 11.22
N ILE A 89 -8.79 -7.41 10.03
CA ILE A 89 -10.24 -7.37 9.82
C ILE A 89 -10.92 -8.48 10.64
N LYS A 90 -10.43 -9.72 10.54
CA LYS A 90 -10.95 -10.88 11.30
C LYS A 90 -10.92 -10.65 12.81
N LYS A 91 -9.81 -10.13 13.32
CA LYS A 91 -9.59 -9.82 14.75
C LYS A 91 -10.57 -8.74 15.27
N ASN A 92 -10.92 -7.78 14.41
CA ASN A 92 -11.70 -6.61 14.79
C ASN A 92 -13.15 -6.63 14.27
N LYS A 93 -13.67 -7.77 13.81
CA LYS A 93 -14.99 -7.91 13.16
C LYS A 93 -16.17 -7.41 14.00
N ASN A 94 -16.04 -7.33 15.33
CA ASN A 94 -17.12 -6.96 16.25
C ASN A 94 -17.02 -5.51 16.77
N LYS A 95 -16.16 -4.69 16.20
CA LYS A 95 -15.97 -3.29 16.60
C LYS A 95 -15.53 -2.45 15.40
N PRO A 96 -15.71 -1.12 15.45
CA PRO A 96 -15.28 -0.28 14.35
C PRO A 96 -13.76 -0.36 14.17
N PHE A 97 -13.32 -0.36 12.93
CA PHE A 97 -11.90 -0.35 12.61
C PHE A 97 -11.59 0.61 11.45
N PHE A 98 -10.34 1.04 11.42
CA PHE A 98 -9.74 1.77 10.32
C PHE A 98 -8.47 1.05 9.89
N LEU A 99 -8.44 0.61 8.65
CA LEU A 99 -7.29 -0.03 8.04
C LEU A 99 -6.77 0.84 6.90
N TYR A 100 -5.50 1.25 6.99
CA TYR A 100 -4.77 1.89 5.91
C TYR A 100 -3.81 0.88 5.29
N LEU A 101 -4.20 0.32 4.15
CA LEU A 101 -3.37 -0.61 3.38
C LEU A 101 -2.57 0.19 2.33
N ALA A 102 -1.35 0.57 2.72
CA ALA A 102 -0.47 1.46 1.96
C ALA A 102 0.55 0.64 1.16
N HIS A 103 0.13 0.00 0.07
CA HIS A 103 1.01 -0.79 -0.76
C HIS A 103 2.23 0.00 -1.24
N ASN A 104 3.42 -0.62 -1.24
CA ASN A 104 4.62 -0.06 -1.87
C ASN A 104 4.50 -0.10 -3.40
N MET A 105 3.92 -1.19 -3.92
CA MET A 105 3.68 -1.36 -5.36
C MET A 105 2.46 -0.54 -5.81
N PRO A 106 2.47 0.00 -7.03
CA PRO A 106 3.42 -0.23 -8.12
C PRO A 106 4.60 0.75 -8.18
N HIS A 107 5.08 1.30 -7.05
CA HIS A 107 6.30 2.11 -7.04
C HIS A 107 7.53 1.27 -7.44
N VAL A 108 8.44 1.85 -8.21
CA VAL A 108 9.72 1.20 -8.57
C VAL A 108 10.65 1.08 -7.33
N PRO A 109 11.55 0.07 -7.28
CA PRO A 109 11.63 -1.07 -8.20
C PRO A 109 10.43 -1.99 -8.07
N LEU A 110 9.94 -2.46 -9.21
CA LEU A 110 8.79 -3.37 -9.24
C LEU A 110 9.21 -4.74 -8.71
N ALA A 111 8.41 -5.28 -7.82
CA ALA A 111 8.58 -6.63 -7.29
C ALA A 111 7.21 -7.31 -7.18
N VAL A 112 7.16 -8.59 -7.48
CA VAL A 112 5.93 -9.39 -7.51
C VAL A 112 6.23 -10.80 -7.02
N SER A 113 5.28 -11.44 -6.35
CA SER A 113 5.43 -12.82 -5.89
C SER A 113 5.44 -13.80 -7.08
N ASP A 114 6.01 -14.97 -6.84
CA ASP A 114 6.06 -16.05 -7.85
C ASP A 114 4.66 -16.47 -8.34
N LYS A 115 3.63 -16.24 -7.53
CA LYS A 115 2.24 -16.51 -7.90
C LYS A 115 1.78 -15.71 -9.13
N PHE A 116 2.28 -14.49 -9.29
CA PHE A 116 1.86 -13.57 -10.36
C PHE A 116 2.93 -13.32 -11.41
N LYS A 117 4.18 -13.67 -11.13
CA LYS A 117 5.31 -13.45 -12.01
C LYS A 117 5.09 -14.12 -13.38
N GLY A 118 5.19 -13.33 -14.45
CA GLY A 118 5.00 -13.78 -15.84
C GLY A 118 3.56 -14.15 -16.19
N LYS A 119 2.56 -13.65 -15.47
CA LYS A 119 1.14 -13.93 -15.73
C LYS A 119 0.48 -12.91 -16.64
N SER A 120 0.98 -11.68 -16.65
CA SER A 120 0.44 -10.60 -17.47
C SER A 120 1.11 -10.51 -18.83
N GLU A 121 0.33 -10.20 -19.86
CA GLU A 121 0.86 -9.82 -21.19
C GLU A 121 1.53 -8.44 -21.18
N GLN A 122 1.34 -7.64 -20.12
CA GLN A 122 1.91 -6.31 -19.93
C GLN A 122 3.24 -6.33 -19.14
N GLY A 123 3.89 -7.48 -19.05
CA GLY A 123 5.16 -7.66 -18.36
C GLY A 123 5.07 -7.44 -16.84
N LEU A 124 6.19 -7.09 -16.23
CA LEU A 124 6.30 -7.01 -14.77
C LEU A 124 5.33 -5.98 -14.15
N TYR A 125 5.07 -4.85 -14.82
CA TYR A 125 4.10 -3.88 -14.32
C TYR A 125 2.69 -4.48 -14.24
N GLY A 126 2.29 -5.20 -15.30
CA GLY A 126 1.01 -5.90 -15.31
C GLY A 126 0.90 -7.01 -14.25
N ASP A 127 1.98 -7.76 -14.03
CA ASP A 127 2.04 -8.78 -12.98
C ASP A 127 1.81 -8.16 -11.60
N VAL A 128 2.45 -7.02 -11.33
CA VAL A 128 2.28 -6.26 -10.08
C VAL A 128 0.85 -5.76 -9.92
N MET A 129 0.24 -5.25 -10.99
CA MET A 129 -1.17 -4.80 -10.95
C MET A 129 -2.12 -5.96 -10.69
N MET A 130 -1.87 -7.15 -11.26
CA MET A 130 -2.65 -8.36 -10.98
C MET A 130 -2.54 -8.77 -9.50
N GLU A 131 -1.35 -8.62 -8.90
CA GLU A 131 -1.17 -8.94 -7.47
C GLU A 131 -1.86 -7.93 -6.55
N ILE A 132 -1.85 -6.64 -6.89
CA ILE A 132 -2.61 -5.62 -6.16
C ILE A 132 -4.12 -5.89 -6.27
N ASP A 133 -4.62 -6.20 -7.46
CA ASP A 133 -6.03 -6.54 -7.66
C ASP A 133 -6.43 -7.78 -6.84
N TRP A 134 -5.59 -8.83 -6.85
CA TRP A 134 -5.78 -9.98 -5.96
C TRP A 134 -5.83 -9.57 -4.49
N SER A 135 -4.94 -8.69 -4.04
CA SER A 135 -4.93 -8.19 -2.65
C SER A 135 -6.25 -7.53 -2.29
N VAL A 136 -6.75 -6.65 -3.15
CA VAL A 136 -8.05 -6.01 -2.99
C VAL A 136 -9.16 -7.06 -2.93
N GLY A 137 -9.11 -8.07 -3.82
CA GLY A 137 -10.05 -9.19 -3.83
C GLY A 137 -10.08 -9.97 -2.52
N GLU A 138 -8.92 -10.22 -1.89
CA GLU A 138 -8.85 -10.91 -0.58
C GLU A 138 -9.44 -10.07 0.55
N ILE A 139 -9.29 -8.73 0.51
CA ILE A 139 -9.93 -7.82 1.47
C ILE A 139 -11.46 -7.88 1.33
N PHE A 140 -11.99 -7.75 0.11
CA PHE A 140 -13.43 -7.84 -0.13
C PHE A 140 -14.00 -9.21 0.25
N LYS A 141 -13.28 -10.27 -0.05
CA LYS A 141 -13.64 -11.63 0.36
C LYS A 141 -13.76 -11.72 1.88
N ALA A 142 -12.77 -11.20 2.63
CA ALA A 142 -12.81 -11.22 4.08
C ALA A 142 -14.00 -10.40 4.64
N LEU A 143 -14.27 -9.22 4.09
CA LEU A 143 -15.42 -8.40 4.50
C LEU A 143 -16.76 -9.13 4.26
N ARG A 144 -16.92 -9.76 3.11
CA ARG A 144 -18.11 -10.52 2.74
C ARG A 144 -18.31 -11.75 3.63
N GLU A 145 -17.29 -12.56 3.83
CA GLU A 145 -17.33 -13.77 4.67
C GLU A 145 -17.67 -13.45 6.13
N LEU A 146 -17.35 -12.24 6.59
CA LEU A 146 -17.62 -11.78 7.95
C LEU A 146 -18.90 -10.96 8.09
N GLY A 147 -19.64 -10.75 6.99
CA GLY A 147 -20.86 -9.94 6.99
C GLY A 147 -20.64 -8.46 7.27
N LEU A 148 -19.46 -7.94 6.89
CA LEU A 148 -19.06 -6.55 7.14
C LEU A 148 -19.21 -5.67 5.89
N GLU A 149 -19.47 -6.26 4.72
CA GLU A 149 -19.48 -5.57 3.43
C GLU A 149 -20.43 -4.36 3.42
N ASP A 150 -21.65 -4.53 3.97
CA ASP A 150 -22.69 -3.48 3.97
C ASP A 150 -22.42 -2.35 4.99
N ASN A 151 -21.41 -2.49 5.85
CA ASN A 151 -21.10 -1.50 6.89
C ASN A 151 -19.62 -1.09 6.88
N THR A 152 -18.96 -1.24 5.73
CA THR A 152 -17.55 -0.87 5.57
C THR A 152 -17.38 0.00 4.33
N LEU A 153 -16.94 1.25 4.52
CA LEU A 153 -16.50 2.09 3.41
C LEU A 153 -15.10 1.65 2.98
N VAL A 154 -14.96 1.24 1.73
CA VAL A 154 -13.69 0.90 1.10
C VAL A 154 -13.33 1.97 0.07
N ILE A 155 -12.14 2.54 0.19
CA ILE A 155 -11.59 3.53 -0.73
C ILE A 155 -10.33 2.95 -1.37
N LEU A 156 -10.31 2.82 -2.69
CA LEU A 156 -9.12 2.48 -3.46
C LEU A 156 -8.65 3.71 -4.23
N THR A 157 -7.42 4.14 -3.99
CA THR A 157 -6.84 5.31 -4.64
C THR A 157 -5.33 5.16 -4.80
N SER A 158 -4.75 5.96 -5.68
CA SER A 158 -3.30 6.16 -5.78
C SER A 158 -2.94 7.49 -5.11
N ASP A 159 -1.72 7.61 -4.59
CA ASP A 159 -1.19 8.84 -3.99
C ASP A 159 -0.76 9.87 -5.05
N ASN A 160 -0.39 9.42 -6.24
CA ASN A 160 0.02 10.24 -7.37
C ASN A 160 -0.14 9.48 -8.70
N GLY A 161 0.06 10.19 -9.79
CA GLY A 161 0.07 9.62 -11.14
C GLY A 161 1.27 8.72 -11.44
N PRO A 162 1.32 8.10 -12.62
CA PRO A 162 2.39 7.20 -13.03
C PRO A 162 3.72 7.94 -13.20
N TRP A 163 4.83 7.26 -12.90
CA TRP A 163 6.17 7.83 -13.10
C TRP A 163 6.73 7.41 -14.46
N THR A 164 6.34 8.13 -15.50
CA THR A 164 6.59 7.76 -16.90
C THR A 164 8.07 7.67 -17.30
N ASN A 165 8.99 8.24 -16.51
CA ASN A 165 10.44 8.14 -16.74
C ASN A 165 10.97 6.69 -16.66
N TYR A 166 10.21 5.76 -16.10
CA TYR A 166 10.59 4.36 -15.97
C TYR A 166 10.09 3.45 -17.11
N GLY A 167 9.57 4.04 -18.19
CA GLY A 167 9.18 3.28 -19.40
C GLY A 167 8.21 2.14 -19.07
N ASN A 168 8.58 0.90 -19.39
CA ASN A 168 7.74 -0.28 -19.16
C ASN A 168 7.47 -0.62 -17.68
N HIS A 169 8.13 0.05 -16.74
CA HIS A 169 7.88 -0.06 -15.31
C HIS A 169 6.99 1.07 -14.78
N ALA A 170 6.50 1.93 -15.65
CA ALA A 170 5.52 2.95 -15.35
C ALA A 170 4.12 2.54 -15.82
N GLY A 171 3.11 3.04 -15.14
CA GLY A 171 1.74 2.96 -15.60
C GLY A 171 1.41 4.02 -16.65
N SER A 172 0.12 4.29 -16.82
CA SER A 172 -0.40 5.30 -17.73
C SER A 172 -1.39 6.21 -16.97
N ALA A 173 -1.32 7.51 -17.25
CA ALA A 173 -2.34 8.47 -16.82
C ALA A 173 -3.61 8.42 -17.71
N GLY A 174 -3.67 7.49 -18.69
CA GLY A 174 -4.75 7.42 -19.64
C GLY A 174 -4.80 8.67 -20.51
N GLY A 175 -5.97 9.31 -20.60
CA GLY A 175 -6.17 10.55 -21.33
C GLY A 175 -5.83 11.84 -20.56
N LEU A 176 -5.32 11.73 -19.31
CA LEU A 176 -4.98 12.89 -18.50
C LEU A 176 -3.61 13.44 -18.88
N ARG A 177 -3.45 14.76 -18.73
CA ARG A 177 -2.23 15.45 -19.08
C ARG A 177 -1.13 15.19 -18.04
N GLU A 178 0.10 14.90 -18.56
CA GLU A 178 1.31 14.72 -17.76
C GLU A 178 1.26 13.51 -16.80
N ALA A 179 2.15 13.51 -15.79
CA ALA A 179 2.39 12.36 -14.93
C ALA A 179 2.98 12.81 -13.58
N LYS A 180 3.39 11.88 -12.73
CA LYS A 180 4.02 12.12 -11.42
C LYS A 180 5.07 13.23 -11.51
N ALA A 181 5.14 14.04 -10.46
CA ALA A 181 6.01 15.21 -10.32
C ALA A 181 5.58 16.45 -11.13
N THR A 182 4.38 16.45 -11.66
CA THR A 182 3.77 17.64 -12.29
C THR A 182 2.50 18.07 -11.55
N THR A 183 2.05 19.30 -11.78
CA THR A 183 0.81 19.84 -11.20
C THR A 183 -0.43 19.62 -12.08
N PHE A 184 -0.28 18.90 -13.19
CA PHE A 184 -1.39 18.56 -14.08
C PHE A 184 -2.17 17.35 -13.59
N ASP A 185 -3.35 17.12 -14.18
CA ASP A 185 -4.28 16.07 -13.74
C ASP A 185 -3.67 14.67 -13.75
N GLY A 186 -2.79 14.36 -14.70
CA GLY A 186 -2.08 13.08 -14.74
C GLY A 186 -1.00 12.92 -13.67
N GLY A 187 -0.56 14.01 -13.02
CA GLY A 187 0.40 13.97 -11.90
C GLY A 187 -0.26 13.80 -10.53
N ASN A 188 -1.54 14.16 -10.43
CA ASN A 188 -2.35 14.00 -9.23
C ASN A 188 -2.89 12.55 -9.12
N PRO A 189 -3.53 12.16 -8.00
CA PRO A 189 -4.20 10.87 -7.88
C PRO A 189 -5.17 10.63 -9.03
N VAL A 190 -4.83 9.69 -9.93
CA VAL A 190 -5.56 9.47 -11.19
C VAL A 190 -6.69 8.46 -11.05
N SER A 191 -6.61 7.56 -10.08
CA SER A 191 -7.64 6.58 -9.84
C SER A 191 -8.27 6.77 -8.47
N TYR A 192 -9.45 7.33 -8.46
CA TYR A 192 -10.35 7.29 -7.33
C TYR A 192 -11.49 6.33 -7.69
N THR A 193 -11.48 5.16 -7.12
CA THR A 193 -12.62 4.25 -7.18
C THR A 193 -13.30 4.28 -5.83
N HIS A 194 -14.39 5.01 -5.75
CA HIS A 194 -15.28 5.00 -4.62
C HIS A 194 -16.26 3.83 -4.79
N LEU A 195 -16.03 2.77 -4.05
CA LEU A 195 -17.01 1.71 -3.91
C LEU A 195 -17.99 2.13 -2.80
N THR A 196 -19.05 2.85 -3.19
CA THR A 196 -20.23 2.92 -2.33
C THR A 196 -20.86 1.55 -2.33
N LEU A 197 -20.91 0.96 -1.16
CA LEU A 197 -21.85 -0.12 -0.91
C LEU A 197 -23.26 0.41 -1.20
N PRO A 198 -24.15 -0.38 -1.80
CA PRO A 198 -25.50 0.06 -2.07
C PRO A 198 -26.11 0.52 -0.75
N THR A 199 -26.37 1.82 -0.63
CA THR A 199 -27.25 2.33 0.41
C THR A 199 -28.61 1.72 0.11
N THR A 200 -28.99 0.71 0.87
CA THR A 200 -30.38 0.30 0.89
C THR A 200 -31.15 1.50 1.42
N GLU A 201 -31.82 2.21 0.54
CA GLU A 201 -32.88 3.13 0.95
C GLU A 201 -33.87 2.34 1.79
N ARG A 202 -34.02 2.71 3.04
CA ARG A 202 -35.09 2.24 3.91
C ARG A 202 -36.29 3.18 3.76
#